data_5eeb6dc47b5a97e5ac08b3521bc37615
#
_entry.id   5eeb6dc47b5a97e5ac08b3521bc37615
#
_cell.length_a   1.000
_cell.length_b   1.000
_cell.length_c   1.000
_cell.angle_alpha   90.00
_cell.angle_beta   90.00
_cell.angle_gamma   90.00
#
_symmetry.space_group_name_H-M   'P 1'
#
loop_
_entity.id
_entity.type
_entity.pdbx_description
1 polymer ?
#
loop_
_entity_poly.entity_id
_entity_poly.type
_entity_poly.pdbx_seq_one_letter_code
_entity_poly.pdbx_strand_id
1 'polypeptide(L)'
;ATAQAPAERRAALEARGITVLTCGDGPQVDLTLAMRQLGEREIGSILLEGGGKLSGAMLERRLLDKLVLMFAPKIIGGGQAAPMNITFEGFAKMDEAITLDRLKVEQFGPDVCLTGYPVFKS
;
A
#
# COMPACT_ATOMS: atom_id res chain seq x y z
N ALA A 1 2.29 -4.56 -14.09
CA ALA A 1 1.20 -4.56 -15.09
C ALA A 1 0.39 -5.84 -14.95
N THR A 2 -0.76 -5.93 -15.65
CA THR A 2 -1.47 -7.18 -15.88
C THR A 2 -1.22 -7.68 -17.30
N ALA A 3 -1.61 -8.92 -17.61
CA ALA A 3 -1.54 -9.46 -18.98
C ALA A 3 -2.41 -8.67 -19.98
N GLN A 4 -3.42 -7.94 -19.50
CA GLN A 4 -4.29 -7.09 -20.30
C GLN A 4 -3.66 -5.73 -20.67
N ALA A 5 -2.47 -5.43 -20.16
CA ALA A 5 -1.79 -4.18 -20.49
C ALA A 5 -1.43 -4.14 -21.99
N PRO A 6 -1.70 -3.01 -22.71
CA PRO A 6 -1.40 -2.89 -24.14
C PRO A 6 0.08 -3.18 -24.42
N ALA A 7 0.33 -4.07 -25.38
CA ALA A 7 1.68 -4.51 -25.72
C ALA A 7 2.60 -3.34 -26.14
N GLU A 8 2.06 -2.36 -26.88
CA GLU A 8 2.80 -1.16 -27.29
C GLU A 8 3.29 -0.33 -26.10
N ARG A 9 2.45 -0.19 -25.03
CA ARG A 9 2.84 0.57 -23.84
C ARG A 9 3.94 -0.17 -23.06
N ARG A 10 3.84 -1.51 -23.01
CA ARG A 10 4.87 -2.32 -22.38
C ARG A 10 6.19 -2.17 -23.14
N ALA A 11 6.17 -2.37 -24.46
CA ALA A 11 7.35 -2.24 -25.30
C ALA A 11 8.00 -0.85 -25.19
N ALA A 12 7.20 0.21 -25.13
CA ALA A 12 7.69 1.58 -24.95
C ALA A 12 8.42 1.80 -23.62
N LEU A 13 7.99 1.15 -22.53
CA LEU A 13 8.67 1.19 -21.24
C LEU A 13 9.97 0.36 -21.27
N GLU A 14 9.90 -0.82 -21.82
CA GLU A 14 11.05 -1.73 -21.94
C GLU A 14 12.16 -1.15 -22.81
N ALA A 15 11.80 -0.48 -23.91
CA ALA A 15 12.76 0.24 -24.77
C ALA A 15 13.50 1.38 -24.03
N ARG A 16 12.95 1.87 -22.91
CA ARG A 16 13.58 2.84 -22.02
C ARG A 16 14.35 2.20 -20.86
N GLY A 17 14.57 0.89 -20.89
CA GLY A 17 15.26 0.14 -19.84
C GLY A 17 14.41 -0.11 -18.58
N ILE A 18 13.09 0.07 -18.67
CA ILE A 18 12.20 -0.17 -17.52
C ILE A 18 11.75 -1.64 -17.56
N THR A 19 11.98 -2.36 -16.47
CA THR A 19 11.48 -3.73 -16.32
C THR A 19 9.97 -3.71 -16.01
N VAL A 20 9.17 -4.35 -16.86
CA VAL A 20 7.73 -4.48 -16.68
C VAL A 20 7.37 -5.88 -16.22
N LEU A 21 6.89 -6.01 -14.97
CA LEU A 21 6.42 -7.28 -14.43
C LEU A 21 4.94 -7.51 -14.78
N THR A 22 4.61 -8.70 -15.25
CA THR A 22 3.21 -9.11 -15.44
C THR A 22 2.74 -9.86 -14.20
N CYS A 23 1.79 -9.27 -13.51
CA CYS A 23 1.26 -9.78 -12.25
C CYS A 23 -0.26 -9.89 -12.33
N GLY A 24 -0.73 -11.04 -12.83
CA GLY A 24 -2.15 -11.37 -12.98
C GLY A 24 -2.71 -11.16 -14.39
N ASP A 25 -3.81 -11.84 -14.67
CA ASP A 25 -4.50 -11.86 -15.96
C ASP A 25 -5.77 -10.98 -15.96
N GLY A 26 -6.17 -10.52 -14.78
CA GLY A 26 -7.36 -9.68 -14.58
C GLY A 26 -7.13 -8.20 -14.91
N PRO A 27 -8.15 -7.37 -14.69
CA PRO A 27 -8.06 -5.93 -14.91
C PRO A 27 -7.20 -5.22 -13.86
N GLN A 28 -6.96 -5.86 -12.73
CA GLN A 28 -6.15 -5.35 -11.63
C GLN A 28 -4.92 -6.21 -11.40
N VAL A 29 -3.84 -5.58 -10.95
CA VAL A 29 -2.60 -6.27 -10.57
C VAL A 29 -2.86 -7.19 -9.37
N ASP A 30 -2.42 -8.44 -9.47
CA ASP A 30 -2.32 -9.34 -8.33
C ASP A 30 -1.14 -8.89 -7.45
N LEU A 31 -1.46 -8.26 -6.32
CA LEU A 31 -0.45 -7.70 -5.42
C LEU A 31 0.38 -8.80 -4.75
N THR A 32 -0.20 -9.95 -4.45
CA THR A 32 0.53 -11.09 -3.86
C THR A 32 1.56 -11.63 -4.84
N LEU A 33 1.16 -11.81 -6.10
CA LEU A 33 2.08 -12.21 -7.15
C LEU A 33 3.16 -11.16 -7.40
N ALA A 34 2.79 -9.88 -7.37
CA ALA A 34 3.73 -8.78 -7.53
C ALA A 34 4.81 -8.79 -6.43
N MET A 35 4.40 -8.94 -5.16
CA MET A 35 5.35 -9.01 -4.03
C MET A 35 6.28 -10.21 -4.17
N ARG A 36 5.77 -11.38 -4.56
CA ARG A 36 6.58 -12.56 -4.80
C ARG A 36 7.61 -12.33 -5.90
N GLN A 37 7.20 -11.83 -7.05
CA GLN A 37 8.09 -11.54 -8.17
C GLN A 37 9.18 -10.52 -7.84
N LEU A 38 8.87 -9.55 -6.96
CA LEU A 38 9.87 -8.59 -6.47
C LEU A 38 10.87 -9.26 -5.53
N GLY A 39 10.40 -10.14 -4.62
CA GLY A 39 11.27 -10.94 -3.75
C GLY A 39 12.21 -11.87 -4.52
N GLU A 40 11.73 -12.53 -5.59
CA GLU A 40 12.53 -13.34 -6.50
C GLU A 40 13.66 -12.55 -7.21
N ARG A 41 13.53 -11.22 -7.23
CA ARG A 41 14.54 -10.28 -7.74
C ARG A 41 15.42 -9.68 -6.65
N GLU A 42 15.45 -10.32 -5.49
CA GLU A 42 16.26 -9.92 -4.33
C GLU A 42 15.88 -8.52 -3.75
N ILE A 43 14.66 -8.04 -4.05
CA ILE A 43 14.14 -6.80 -3.44
C ILE A 43 13.65 -7.16 -2.03
N GLY A 44 14.47 -6.86 -1.02
CA GLY A 44 14.24 -7.23 0.37
C GLY A 44 13.28 -6.29 1.13
N SER A 45 13.03 -5.08 0.61
CA SER A 45 12.10 -4.12 1.22
C SER A 45 11.49 -3.19 0.19
N ILE A 46 10.26 -2.76 0.45
CA ILE A 46 9.51 -1.85 -0.43
C ILE A 46 8.89 -0.77 0.44
N LEU A 47 9.15 0.48 0.09
CA LEU A 47 8.45 1.62 0.64
C LEU A 47 7.21 1.91 -0.20
N LEU A 48 6.02 1.78 0.44
CA LEU A 48 4.74 2.06 -0.21
C LEU A 48 4.32 3.50 0.12
N GLU A 49 4.42 4.38 -0.86
CA GLU A 49 3.97 5.79 -0.79
C GLU A 49 2.76 6.04 -1.71
N GLY A 50 2.00 5.01 -2.01
CA GLY A 50 0.84 5.07 -2.88
C GLY A 50 -0.37 5.77 -2.24
N GLY A 51 -1.40 6.02 -3.05
CA GLY A 51 -2.67 6.53 -2.54
C GLY A 51 -3.46 5.51 -1.72
N GLY A 52 -4.48 6.00 -1.01
CA GLY A 52 -5.27 5.21 -0.06
C GLY A 52 -5.82 3.89 -0.60
N LYS A 53 -6.19 3.84 -1.88
CA LYS A 53 -6.68 2.60 -2.51
C LYS A 53 -5.62 1.51 -2.58
N LEU A 54 -4.38 1.85 -2.95
CA LEU A 54 -3.29 0.87 -2.98
C LEU A 54 -2.89 0.45 -1.57
N SER A 55 -2.77 1.40 -0.66
CA SER A 55 -2.47 1.13 0.76
C SER A 55 -3.54 0.23 1.39
N GLY A 56 -4.82 0.49 1.12
CA GLY A 56 -5.93 -0.34 1.57
C GLY A 56 -5.88 -1.75 1.01
N ALA A 57 -5.66 -1.88 -0.31
CA ALA A 57 -5.58 -3.18 -0.96
C ALA A 57 -4.39 -4.04 -0.48
N MET A 58 -3.26 -3.42 -0.16
CA MET A 58 -2.11 -4.09 0.44
C MET A 58 -2.41 -4.55 1.88
N LEU A 59 -3.06 -3.70 2.68
CA LEU A 59 -3.44 -4.01 4.05
C LEU A 59 -4.46 -5.15 4.10
N GLU A 60 -5.50 -5.09 3.28
CA GLU A 60 -6.53 -6.13 3.15
C GLU A 60 -5.94 -7.51 2.81
N ARG A 61 -4.90 -7.54 1.97
CA ARG A 61 -4.18 -8.75 1.59
C ARG A 61 -3.07 -9.16 2.56
N ARG A 62 -2.96 -8.46 3.69
CA ARG A 62 -1.94 -8.71 4.73
C ARG A 62 -0.50 -8.60 4.19
N LEU A 63 -0.27 -7.69 3.25
CA LEU A 63 1.02 -7.48 2.59
C LEU A 63 1.81 -6.28 3.15
N LEU A 64 1.38 -5.76 4.30
CA LEU A 64 2.06 -4.67 5.01
C LEU A 64 2.66 -5.19 6.31
N ASP A 65 3.96 -5.01 6.47
CA ASP A 65 4.69 -5.39 7.69
C ASP A 65 4.77 -4.23 8.68
N LYS A 66 4.77 -2.99 8.20
CA LYS A 66 4.96 -1.79 9.01
C LYS A 66 4.14 -0.63 8.48
N LEU A 67 3.49 0.10 9.36
CA LEU A 67 2.85 1.38 9.06
C LEU A 67 3.67 2.54 9.65
N VAL A 68 3.76 3.62 8.87
CA VAL A 68 4.29 4.90 9.31
C VAL A 68 3.27 5.98 8.91
N LEU A 69 2.62 6.58 9.89
CA LEU A 69 1.59 7.59 9.69
C LEU A 69 2.09 8.94 10.18
N MET A 70 2.09 9.92 9.28
CA MET A 70 2.47 11.30 9.59
C MET A 70 1.22 12.15 9.73
N PHE A 71 1.12 12.89 10.83
CA PHE A 71 0.03 13.79 11.14
C PHE A 71 0.54 15.22 11.29
N ALA A 72 0.16 16.09 10.37
CA ALA A 72 0.35 17.52 10.53
C ALA A 72 -0.76 18.11 11.40
N PRO A 73 -0.50 19.14 12.23
CA PRO A 73 -1.51 19.80 13.06
C PRO A 73 -2.36 20.76 12.22
N LYS A 74 -2.99 20.25 11.16
CA LYS A 74 -3.80 21.00 10.20
C LYS A 74 -5.10 20.26 9.90
N ILE A 75 -6.20 21.01 9.90
CA ILE A 75 -7.51 20.50 9.51
C ILE A 75 -7.85 21.08 8.13
N ILE A 76 -7.89 20.21 7.12
CA ILE A 76 -8.16 20.64 5.74
C ILE A 76 -9.65 20.50 5.39
N GLY A 77 -10.32 19.50 5.95
CA GLY A 77 -11.68 19.13 5.54
C GLY A 77 -11.69 18.41 4.19
N GLY A 78 -12.80 18.47 3.45
CA GLY A 78 -12.90 17.87 2.10
C GLY A 78 -14.09 16.94 1.87
N GLY A 79 -14.87 16.63 2.90
CA GLY A 79 -16.04 15.75 2.79
C GLY A 79 -15.71 14.38 2.19
N GLN A 80 -16.59 13.84 1.36
CA GLN A 80 -16.39 12.54 0.70
C GLN A 80 -15.24 12.51 -0.33
N ALA A 81 -14.79 13.65 -0.81
CA ALA A 81 -13.69 13.78 -1.77
C ALA A 81 -12.31 13.90 -1.08
N ALA A 82 -12.26 13.96 0.26
CA ALA A 82 -11.01 14.06 0.98
C ALA A 82 -10.13 12.82 0.73
N PRO A 83 -8.85 12.99 0.38
CA PRO A 83 -7.95 11.87 0.23
C PRO A 83 -7.79 11.15 1.56
N MET A 84 -7.91 9.83 1.55
CA MET A 84 -7.70 8.97 2.71
C MET A 84 -6.35 8.24 2.59
N ASN A 85 -5.67 8.08 3.70
CA ASN A 85 -4.38 7.38 3.73
C ASN A 85 -4.53 5.87 3.45
N ILE A 86 -5.67 5.30 3.88
CA ILE A 86 -5.99 3.88 3.71
C ILE A 86 -7.47 3.80 3.36
N THR A 87 -7.79 3.16 2.22
CA THR A 87 -9.17 3.00 1.75
C THR A 87 -9.41 1.55 1.35
N PHE A 88 -10.27 0.86 2.08
CA PHE A 88 -10.76 -0.50 1.79
C PHE A 88 -12.16 -0.65 2.38
N GLU A 89 -12.83 -1.77 2.15
CA GLU A 89 -14.20 -1.98 2.61
C GLU A 89 -14.33 -1.91 4.13
N GLY A 90 -13.27 -2.30 4.85
CA GLY A 90 -13.21 -2.25 6.31
C GLY A 90 -13.83 -3.48 6.98
N PHE A 91 -14.12 -3.34 8.28
CA PHE A 91 -14.65 -4.40 9.12
C PHE A 91 -16.03 -4.00 9.65
N ALA A 92 -16.93 -4.97 9.74
CA ALA A 92 -18.26 -4.75 10.28
C ALA A 92 -18.26 -4.48 11.79
N LYS A 93 -17.28 -5.04 12.51
CA LYS A 93 -17.16 -4.93 13.96
C LYS A 93 -15.78 -4.44 14.38
N MET A 94 -15.72 -3.71 15.49
CA MET A 94 -14.48 -3.17 16.04
C MET A 94 -13.49 -4.25 16.49
N ASP A 95 -13.98 -5.40 16.95
CA ASP A 95 -13.15 -6.52 17.36
C ASP A 95 -12.48 -7.25 16.18
N GLU A 96 -12.96 -7.05 14.96
CA GLU A 96 -12.37 -7.55 13.73
C GLU A 96 -11.26 -6.62 13.19
N ALA A 97 -11.20 -5.39 13.68
CA ALA A 97 -10.25 -4.39 13.22
C ALA A 97 -8.79 -4.83 13.38
N ILE A 98 -7.96 -4.43 12.44
CA ILE A 98 -6.51 -4.64 12.52
C ILE A 98 -5.96 -3.75 13.62
N THR A 99 -5.31 -4.36 14.59
CA THR A 99 -4.60 -3.64 15.64
C THR A 99 -3.14 -3.41 15.24
N LEU A 100 -2.52 -2.40 15.83
CA LEU A 100 -1.09 -2.14 15.65
C LEU A 100 -0.35 -2.52 16.93
N ASP A 101 0.71 -3.31 16.79
CA ASP A 101 1.65 -3.65 17.85
C ASP A 101 2.91 -2.76 17.79
N ARG A 102 3.70 -2.79 18.85
CA ARG A 102 4.98 -2.08 18.97
C ARG A 102 4.86 -0.61 18.55
N LEU A 103 3.83 0.07 19.05
CA LEU A 103 3.57 1.47 18.74
C LEU A 103 4.71 2.37 19.22
N LYS A 104 5.17 3.22 18.32
CA LYS A 104 6.10 4.31 18.61
C LYS A 104 5.50 5.61 18.12
N VAL A 105 5.50 6.62 18.99
CA VAL A 105 5.06 7.97 18.65
C VAL A 105 6.25 8.91 18.78
N GLU A 106 6.54 9.66 17.72
CA GLU A 106 7.65 10.62 17.68
C GLU A 106 7.14 11.96 17.16
N GLN A 107 7.72 13.02 17.67
CA GLN A 107 7.41 14.38 17.23
C GLN A 107 8.56 14.94 16.36
N PHE A 108 8.20 15.46 15.20
CA PHE A 108 9.11 16.09 14.25
C PHE A 108 8.67 17.55 14.03
N GLY A 109 9.22 18.45 14.81
CA GLY A 109 8.75 19.83 14.85
C GLY A 109 7.27 19.88 15.28
N PRO A 110 6.37 20.43 14.46
CA PRO A 110 4.93 20.45 14.75
C PRO A 110 4.22 19.11 14.43
N ASP A 111 4.85 18.24 13.64
CA ASP A 111 4.22 17.03 13.12
C ASP A 111 4.41 15.82 14.07
N VAL A 112 3.47 14.90 14.06
CA VAL A 112 3.52 13.65 14.82
C VAL A 112 3.62 12.48 13.87
N CYS A 113 4.57 11.58 14.13
CA CYS A 113 4.76 10.32 13.44
C CYS A 113 4.35 9.16 14.34
N LEU A 114 3.43 8.33 13.87
CA LEU A 114 3.05 7.08 14.51
C LEU A 114 3.59 5.92 13.69
N THR A 115 4.42 5.10 14.30
CA THR A 115 4.90 3.84 13.72
C THR A 115 4.27 2.66 14.43
N GLY A 116 3.83 1.65 13.68
CA GLY A 116 3.26 0.43 14.24
C GLY A 116 3.31 -0.74 13.26
N TYR A 117 3.04 -1.93 13.76
CA TYR A 117 3.07 -3.17 13.00
C TYR A 117 1.69 -3.81 13.01
N PRO A 118 1.06 -4.03 11.83
CA PRO A 118 -0.28 -4.60 11.77
C PRO A 118 -0.32 -6.02 12.35
N VAL A 119 -1.31 -6.28 13.19
CA VAL A 119 -1.60 -7.61 13.73
C VAL A 119 -2.88 -8.10 13.07
N PHE A 120 -2.73 -9.11 12.23
CA PHE A 120 -3.85 -9.73 11.54
C PHE A 120 -4.36 -10.92 12.36
N LYS A 121 -5.63 -10.89 12.69
CA LYS A 121 -6.29 -12.03 13.34
C LYS A 121 -6.41 -13.20 12.37
N SER A 122 -6.29 -14.38 12.89
CA SER A 122 -6.43 -15.66 12.16
C SER A 122 -7.87 -15.91 11.76
#